data_d6d5470d64c382dd2159192e75bcae58
#
_entry.id   d6d5470d64c382dd2159192e75bcae58
#
_cell.length_a   1.000
_cell.length_b   1.000
_cell.length_c   1.000
_cell.angle_alpha   90.00
_cell.angle_beta   90.00
_cell.angle_gamma   90.00
#
_symmetry.space_group_name_H-M   'P 1'
#
loop_
_entity.id
_entity.type
_entity.pdbx_description
1 polymer ?
#
loop_
_entity_poly.entity_id
_entity_poly.type
_entity_poly.pdbx_seq_one_letter_code
_entity_poly.pdbx_strand_id
1 'polypeptide(L)'
;RYDLIFLDIMMPVKSGVEVGKIIRNDLKDNITQIVFISSENKYAMDLFEIRPMNFLIKPFDENDIEKIMKTAAELINTNKHILVLEARKELLRIPVSEIRYIESSGRYIIVHDSGGEYKLKGKLNDIYERVKGFGFLFIHKSYIVNNLYIRKYSYDNVELDDNVILPVSRQRREEIKKSCSIGL
;
A
#
# COMPACT_ATOMS: atom_id res chain seq x y z
N ARG A 1 -7.59 -11.57 -13.06
CA ARG A 1 -6.88 -10.53 -12.35
C ARG A 1 -5.49 -10.37 -12.94
N TYR A 2 -5.03 -9.16 -13.13
CA TYR A 2 -3.69 -8.84 -13.59
C TYR A 2 -2.84 -8.38 -12.40
N ASP A 3 -1.52 -8.65 -12.43
CA ASP A 3 -0.59 -8.18 -11.41
C ASP A 3 -0.09 -6.76 -11.72
N LEU A 4 -0.02 -6.38 -13.01
CA LEU A 4 0.40 -5.07 -13.51
C LEU A 4 -0.47 -4.64 -14.69
N ILE A 5 -0.85 -3.36 -14.73
CA ILE A 5 -1.59 -2.74 -15.81
C ILE A 5 -0.89 -1.45 -16.23
N PHE A 6 -0.62 -1.32 -17.52
CA PHE A 6 -0.25 -0.04 -18.15
C PHE A 6 -1.52 0.62 -18.68
N LEU A 7 -1.80 1.84 -18.25
CA LEU A 7 -3.06 2.52 -18.49
C LEU A 7 -2.83 3.89 -19.11
N ASP A 8 -3.15 4.01 -20.39
CA ASP A 8 -3.09 5.33 -21.05
C ASP A 8 -4.19 6.23 -20.50
N ILE A 9 -3.82 7.48 -20.15
CA ILE A 9 -4.79 8.46 -19.63
C ILE A 9 -5.74 8.92 -20.73
N MET A 10 -5.21 9.12 -21.95
CA MET A 10 -5.98 9.65 -23.07
C MET A 10 -6.60 8.53 -23.89
N MET A 11 -7.64 7.91 -23.36
CA MET A 11 -8.42 6.89 -24.08
C MET A 11 -9.81 7.40 -24.47
N PRO A 12 -10.37 6.97 -25.62
CA PRO A 12 -11.74 7.31 -25.99
C PRO A 12 -12.75 6.66 -25.05
N VAL A 13 -13.91 7.29 -24.86
CA VAL A 13 -15.05 6.86 -24.04
C VAL A 13 -14.82 7.00 -22.55
N LYS A 14 -13.77 6.38 -21.99
CA LYS A 14 -13.36 6.52 -20.57
C LYS A 14 -11.88 6.82 -20.52
N SER A 15 -11.50 7.80 -19.72
CA SER A 15 -10.10 8.10 -19.45
C SER A 15 -9.45 7.00 -18.59
N GLY A 16 -8.12 6.86 -18.69
CA GLY A 16 -7.38 5.97 -17.81
C GLY A 16 -7.56 6.30 -16.32
N VAL A 17 -7.74 7.58 -15.98
CA VAL A 17 -8.03 8.02 -14.62
C VAL A 17 -9.35 7.43 -14.10
N GLU A 18 -10.40 7.49 -14.90
CA GLU A 18 -11.70 6.89 -14.54
C GLU A 18 -11.62 5.38 -14.38
N VAL A 19 -10.89 4.70 -15.28
CA VAL A 19 -10.64 3.25 -15.16
C VAL A 19 -9.86 2.93 -13.89
N GLY A 20 -8.83 3.70 -13.57
CA GLY A 20 -8.05 3.55 -12.33
C GLY A 20 -8.92 3.72 -11.07
N LYS A 21 -9.82 4.70 -11.06
CA LYS A 21 -10.80 4.90 -9.96
C LYS A 21 -11.74 3.71 -9.82
N ILE A 22 -12.25 3.17 -10.91
CA ILE A 22 -13.09 1.96 -10.89
C ILE A 22 -12.31 0.78 -10.27
N ILE A 23 -11.06 0.56 -10.67
CA ILE A 23 -10.23 -0.52 -10.12
C ILE A 23 -10.09 -0.37 -8.60
N ARG A 24 -9.79 0.83 -8.10
CA ARG A 24 -9.56 1.08 -6.66
C ARG A 24 -10.86 1.15 -5.85
N ASN A 25 -11.87 1.88 -6.35
CA ASN A 25 -13.05 2.23 -5.57
C ASN A 25 -14.19 1.23 -5.73
N ASP A 26 -14.44 0.74 -6.96
CA ASP A 26 -15.58 -0.13 -7.23
C ASP A 26 -15.18 -1.61 -7.07
N LEU A 27 -14.05 -2.00 -7.68
CA LEU A 27 -13.55 -3.38 -7.59
C LEU A 27 -12.75 -3.65 -6.31
N LYS A 28 -12.44 -2.61 -5.51
CA LYS A 28 -11.63 -2.70 -4.28
C LYS A 28 -10.28 -3.39 -4.48
N ASP A 29 -9.74 -3.35 -5.70
CA ASP A 29 -8.43 -3.93 -6.01
C ASP A 29 -7.31 -2.95 -5.67
N ASN A 30 -6.68 -3.17 -4.53
CA ASN A 30 -5.53 -2.40 -4.04
C ASN A 30 -4.18 -3.09 -4.33
N ILE A 31 -4.19 -4.27 -4.96
CA ILE A 31 -2.99 -5.11 -5.16
C ILE A 31 -2.44 -4.98 -6.58
N THR A 32 -3.31 -4.90 -7.59
CA THR A 32 -2.88 -4.70 -8.98
C THR A 32 -2.08 -3.40 -9.12
N GLN A 33 -0.85 -3.51 -9.59
CA GLN A 33 0.01 -2.35 -9.85
C GLN A 33 -0.50 -1.61 -11.09
N ILE A 34 -0.65 -0.29 -10.99
CA ILE A 34 -1.09 0.55 -12.11
C ILE A 34 0.04 1.51 -12.49
N VAL A 35 0.42 1.49 -13.75
CA VAL A 35 1.32 2.47 -14.36
C VAL A 35 0.52 3.30 -15.34
N PHE A 36 0.45 4.60 -15.10
CA PHE A 36 -0.19 5.49 -16.05
C PHE A 36 0.78 5.92 -17.16
N ILE A 37 0.24 6.11 -18.36
CA ILE A 37 0.97 6.61 -19.52
C ILE A 37 0.26 7.87 -20.01
N SER A 38 1.00 8.96 -20.26
CA SER A 38 0.44 10.21 -20.78
C SER A 38 1.45 11.00 -21.59
N SER A 39 0.94 11.86 -22.46
CA SER A 39 1.74 12.90 -23.14
C SER A 39 1.86 14.19 -22.32
N GLU A 40 1.16 14.31 -21.19
CA GLU A 40 1.07 15.53 -20.40
C GLU A 40 1.28 15.27 -18.90
N ASN A 41 2.05 16.16 -18.26
CA ASN A 41 2.37 16.07 -16.81
C ASN A 41 1.25 16.54 -15.88
N LYS A 42 0.24 17.22 -16.38
CA LYS A 42 -0.79 17.90 -15.56
C LYS A 42 -1.66 16.98 -14.74
N TYR A 43 -1.69 15.67 -15.05
CA TYR A 43 -2.58 14.70 -14.40
C TYR A 43 -2.05 14.14 -13.08
N ALA A 44 -0.81 14.45 -12.69
CA ALA A 44 -0.18 13.85 -11.50
C ALA A 44 -1.01 14.03 -10.19
N MET A 45 -1.66 15.18 -10.03
CA MET A 45 -2.50 15.47 -8.85
C MET A 45 -3.78 14.63 -8.81
N ASP A 46 -4.40 14.36 -9.97
CA ASP A 46 -5.64 13.58 -10.06
C ASP A 46 -5.42 12.09 -9.79
N LEU A 47 -4.17 11.63 -9.89
CA LEU A 47 -3.78 10.24 -9.73
C LEU A 47 -3.54 9.85 -8.26
N PHE A 48 -3.43 10.81 -7.35
CA PHE A 48 -3.11 10.55 -5.94
C PHE A 48 -4.08 9.55 -5.28
N GLU A 49 -5.37 9.69 -5.54
CA GLU A 49 -6.40 8.78 -5.00
C GLU A 49 -6.28 7.35 -5.53
N ILE A 50 -5.71 7.18 -6.73
CA ILE A 50 -5.59 5.88 -7.41
C ILE A 50 -4.34 5.14 -6.92
N ARG A 51 -3.38 5.86 -6.34
CA ARG A 51 -2.10 5.31 -5.85
C ARG A 51 -1.40 4.48 -6.95
N PRO A 52 -1.02 5.12 -8.07
CA PRO A 52 -0.29 4.42 -9.12
C PRO A 52 1.10 4.02 -8.63
N MET A 53 1.60 2.91 -9.14
CA MET A 53 2.98 2.51 -8.93
C MET A 53 3.96 3.45 -9.61
N ASN A 54 3.61 3.91 -10.81
CA ASN A 54 4.45 4.82 -11.59
C ASN A 54 3.64 5.60 -12.63
N PHE A 55 4.29 6.61 -13.22
CA PHE A 55 3.76 7.45 -14.27
C PHE A 55 4.81 7.59 -15.40
N LEU A 56 4.44 7.23 -16.62
CA LEU A 56 5.29 7.34 -17.80
C LEU A 56 4.84 8.49 -18.70
N ILE A 57 5.79 9.33 -19.10
CA ILE A 57 5.54 10.42 -20.04
C ILE A 57 6.02 9.98 -21.43
N LYS A 58 5.16 10.13 -22.43
CA LYS A 58 5.52 9.91 -23.84
C LYS A 58 6.37 11.07 -24.36
N PRO A 59 7.45 10.80 -25.12
CA PRO A 59 8.01 9.49 -25.47
C PRO A 59 8.83 8.88 -24.34
N PHE A 60 8.80 7.57 -24.17
CA PHE A 60 9.61 6.80 -23.24
C PHE A 60 10.38 5.70 -23.98
N ASP A 61 11.46 5.22 -23.40
CA ASP A 61 12.34 4.23 -24.01
C ASP A 61 12.27 2.85 -23.30
N GLU A 62 13.04 1.90 -23.83
CA GLU A 62 13.15 0.55 -23.26
C GLU A 62 13.66 0.55 -21.81
N ASN A 63 14.60 1.47 -21.47
CA ASN A 63 15.17 1.54 -20.11
C ASN A 63 14.13 1.98 -19.10
N ASP A 64 13.20 2.85 -19.49
CA ASP A 64 12.11 3.29 -18.61
C ASP A 64 11.16 2.15 -18.32
N ILE A 65 10.83 1.35 -19.34
CA ILE A 65 10.01 0.15 -19.17
C ILE A 65 10.73 -0.89 -18.30
N GLU A 66 12.04 -1.13 -18.52
CA GLU A 66 12.81 -2.09 -17.76
C GLU A 66 12.84 -1.74 -16.25
N LYS A 67 13.06 -0.46 -15.91
CA LYS A 67 13.01 0.02 -14.52
C LYS A 67 11.64 -0.24 -13.88
N ILE A 68 10.57 0.07 -14.60
CA ILE A 68 9.20 -0.17 -14.14
C ILE A 68 8.92 -1.65 -13.93
N MET A 69 9.33 -2.50 -14.88
CA MET A 69 9.14 -3.94 -14.76
C MET A 69 9.91 -4.54 -13.58
N LYS A 70 11.14 -4.08 -13.30
CA LYS A 70 11.90 -4.47 -12.10
C LYS A 70 11.16 -4.09 -10.82
N THR A 71 10.75 -2.84 -10.70
CA THR A 71 9.98 -2.35 -9.55
C THR A 71 8.67 -3.12 -9.37
N ALA A 72 7.94 -3.36 -10.47
CA ALA A 72 6.71 -4.13 -10.45
C ALA A 72 6.94 -5.57 -9.96
N ALA A 73 7.99 -6.24 -10.46
CA ALA A 73 8.32 -7.61 -10.05
C ALA A 73 8.63 -7.70 -8.55
N GLU A 74 9.34 -6.72 -7.99
CA GLU A 74 9.63 -6.63 -6.56
C GLU A 74 8.33 -6.46 -5.75
N LEU A 75 7.46 -5.54 -6.13
CA LEU A 75 6.19 -5.28 -5.45
C LEU A 75 5.22 -6.47 -5.56
N ILE A 76 5.13 -7.11 -6.73
CA ILE A 76 4.28 -8.29 -6.96
C ILE A 76 4.78 -9.47 -6.12
N ASN A 77 6.09 -9.68 -6.03
CA ASN A 77 6.66 -10.71 -5.16
C ASN A 77 6.39 -10.41 -3.69
N THR A 78 6.47 -9.16 -3.27
CA THR A 78 6.10 -8.72 -1.92
C THR A 78 4.65 -9.10 -1.59
N ASN A 79 3.73 -8.93 -2.52
CA ASN A 79 2.31 -9.29 -2.34
C ASN A 79 2.05 -10.80 -2.21
N LYS A 80 3.00 -11.67 -2.57
CA LYS A 80 2.91 -13.14 -2.40
C LYS A 80 3.43 -13.62 -1.05
N HIS A 81 4.04 -12.74 -0.24
CA HIS A 81 4.54 -13.13 1.07
C HIS A 81 3.42 -13.39 2.07
N ILE A 82 3.62 -14.45 2.85
CA ILE A 82 2.68 -14.87 3.90
C ILE A 82 3.33 -14.62 5.25
N LEU A 83 2.68 -13.85 6.10
CA LEU A 83 3.02 -13.73 7.50
C LEU A 83 2.45 -14.95 8.24
N VAL A 84 3.34 -15.80 8.76
CA VAL A 84 2.95 -16.95 9.57
C VAL A 84 3.04 -16.57 11.04
N LEU A 85 1.95 -16.68 11.79
CA LEU A 85 1.86 -16.32 13.20
C LEU A 85 1.32 -17.52 14.00
N GLU A 86 1.88 -17.73 15.18
CA GLU A 86 1.40 -18.77 16.11
C GLU A 86 0.32 -18.21 17.02
N ALA A 87 -0.89 -18.74 16.93
CA ALA A 87 -2.02 -18.40 17.75
C ALA A 87 -2.46 -19.63 18.57
N ARG A 88 -2.01 -19.72 19.82
CA ARG A 88 -2.27 -20.85 20.74
C ARG A 88 -1.73 -22.19 20.20
N LYS A 89 -2.57 -22.97 19.51
CA LYS A 89 -2.21 -24.28 18.91
C LYS A 89 -2.37 -24.28 17.39
N GLU A 90 -2.60 -23.12 16.79
CA GLU A 90 -2.88 -22.95 15.37
C GLU A 90 -1.82 -22.05 14.71
N LEU A 91 -1.53 -22.31 13.46
CA LEU A 91 -0.71 -21.47 12.62
C LEU A 91 -1.62 -20.62 11.73
N LEU A 92 -1.63 -19.32 11.98
CA LEU A 92 -2.28 -18.34 11.11
C LEU A 92 -1.35 -18.02 9.93
N ARG A 93 -1.88 -18.11 8.73
CA ARG A 93 -1.18 -17.78 7.49
C ARG A 93 -1.90 -16.63 6.80
N ILE A 94 -1.38 -15.43 6.95
CA ILE A 94 -2.02 -14.20 6.46
C ILE A 94 -1.16 -13.66 5.31
N PRO A 95 -1.72 -13.48 4.10
CA PRO A 95 -1.04 -12.76 3.04
C PRO A 95 -0.68 -11.35 3.50
N VAL A 96 0.59 -10.97 3.39
CA VAL A 96 1.07 -9.66 3.86
C VAL A 96 0.33 -8.51 3.17
N SER A 97 -0.06 -8.71 1.92
CA SER A 97 -0.85 -7.76 1.15
C SER A 97 -2.27 -7.53 1.66
N GLU A 98 -2.83 -8.46 2.45
CA GLU A 98 -4.18 -8.32 3.02
C GLU A 98 -4.18 -7.63 4.37
N ILE A 99 -3.01 -7.57 5.04
CA ILE A 99 -2.87 -6.90 6.33
C ILE A 99 -2.95 -5.39 6.13
N ARG A 100 -3.91 -4.75 6.78
CA ARG A 100 -4.15 -3.31 6.73
C ARG A 100 -3.31 -2.56 7.75
N TYR A 101 -3.38 -2.99 9.00
CA TYR A 101 -2.56 -2.47 10.09
C TYR A 101 -2.43 -3.50 11.20
N ILE A 102 -1.48 -3.26 12.09
CA ILE A 102 -1.24 -4.09 13.26
C ILE A 102 -1.14 -3.17 14.46
N GLU A 103 -1.87 -3.48 15.52
CA GLU A 103 -1.82 -2.74 16.78
C GLU A 103 -1.29 -3.55 17.94
N SER A 104 -0.74 -2.85 18.94
CA SER A 104 -0.39 -3.45 20.22
C SER A 104 -1.44 -3.12 21.28
N SER A 105 -1.90 -4.14 22.00
CA SER A 105 -2.84 -4.04 23.11
C SER A 105 -2.32 -4.81 24.32
N GLY A 106 -1.58 -4.13 25.19
CA GLY A 106 -0.93 -4.73 26.36
C GLY A 106 0.14 -5.75 25.96
N ARG A 107 -0.09 -7.04 26.26
CA ARG A 107 0.80 -8.17 25.92
C ARG A 107 0.44 -8.83 24.58
N TYR A 108 -0.52 -8.28 23.87
CA TYR A 108 -1.04 -8.82 22.62
C TYR A 108 -0.76 -7.86 21.46
N ILE A 109 -0.67 -8.45 20.29
CA ILE A 109 -0.81 -7.75 19.02
C ILE A 109 -2.14 -8.17 18.40
N ILE A 110 -2.75 -7.26 17.66
CA ILE A 110 -3.96 -7.51 16.88
C ILE A 110 -3.63 -7.17 15.42
N VAL A 111 -3.74 -8.16 14.56
CA VAL A 111 -3.57 -8.00 13.13
C VAL A 111 -4.94 -7.79 12.51
N HIS A 112 -5.11 -6.68 11.82
CA HIS A 112 -6.33 -6.33 11.10
C HIS A 112 -6.11 -6.57 9.61
N ASP A 113 -6.86 -7.47 9.02
CA ASP A 113 -6.85 -7.73 7.58
C ASP A 113 -8.23 -7.51 6.95
N SER A 114 -8.36 -7.82 5.67
CA SER A 114 -9.63 -7.70 4.95
C SER A 114 -10.72 -8.68 5.43
N GLY A 115 -10.34 -9.75 6.12
CA GLY A 115 -11.24 -10.80 6.62
C GLY A 115 -11.61 -10.65 8.09
N GLY A 116 -10.90 -9.83 8.87
CA GLY A 116 -11.18 -9.65 10.29
C GLY A 116 -9.98 -9.28 11.16
N GLU A 117 -10.02 -9.75 12.40
CA GLU A 117 -9.02 -9.45 13.42
C GLU A 117 -8.44 -10.73 14.02
N TYR A 118 -7.11 -10.77 14.19
CA TYR A 118 -6.41 -11.88 14.81
C TYR A 118 -5.61 -11.40 16.01
N LYS A 119 -6.01 -11.81 17.21
CA LYS A 119 -5.35 -11.46 18.45
C LYS A 119 -4.38 -12.54 18.89
N LEU A 120 -3.11 -12.19 19.04
CA LEU A 120 -2.06 -13.12 19.46
C LEU A 120 -1.08 -12.46 20.43
N LYS A 121 -0.42 -13.28 21.26
CA LYS A 121 0.61 -12.81 22.18
C LYS A 121 1.87 -12.47 21.41
N GLY A 122 2.41 -11.26 21.59
CA GLY A 122 3.61 -10.82 20.87
C GLY A 122 3.97 -9.38 21.12
N LYS A 123 5.09 -8.94 20.52
CA LYS A 123 5.56 -7.57 20.56
C LYS A 123 5.47 -6.98 19.16
N LEU A 124 5.05 -5.73 19.08
CA LEU A 124 4.87 -5.03 17.81
C LEU A 124 6.19 -4.92 17.03
N ASN A 125 7.31 -4.67 17.71
CA ASN A 125 8.62 -4.59 17.08
C ASN A 125 9.04 -5.90 16.39
N ASP A 126 8.75 -7.06 17.00
CA ASP A 126 9.10 -8.35 16.42
C ASP A 126 8.34 -8.61 15.11
N ILE A 127 7.10 -8.14 15.06
CA ILE A 127 6.29 -8.21 13.82
C ILE A 127 6.79 -7.20 12.79
N TYR A 128 7.14 -5.99 13.22
CA TYR A 128 7.65 -4.97 12.30
C TYR A 128 8.90 -5.45 11.56
N GLU A 129 9.85 -6.06 12.25
CA GLU A 129 11.05 -6.62 11.62
C GLU A 129 10.72 -7.63 10.50
N ARG A 130 9.60 -8.32 10.61
CA ARG A 130 9.13 -9.30 9.62
C ARG A 130 8.39 -8.68 8.43
N VAL A 131 7.79 -7.50 8.62
CA VAL A 131 6.95 -6.86 7.60
C VAL A 131 7.51 -5.55 7.04
N LYS A 132 8.55 -4.96 7.63
CA LYS A 132 9.12 -3.66 7.20
C LYS A 132 9.57 -3.62 5.73
N GLY A 133 10.02 -4.76 5.18
CA GLY A 133 10.41 -4.90 3.77
C GLY A 133 9.22 -4.95 2.79
N PHE A 134 7.98 -4.93 3.29
CA PHE A 134 6.76 -5.12 2.51
C PHE A 134 5.84 -3.89 2.55
N GLY A 135 6.42 -2.71 2.66
CA GLY A 135 5.65 -1.45 2.62
C GLY A 135 4.93 -1.09 3.91
N PHE A 136 5.32 -1.69 5.04
CA PHE A 136 4.76 -1.34 6.34
C PHE A 136 5.53 -0.19 6.99
N LEU A 137 4.78 0.75 7.58
CA LEU A 137 5.29 1.91 8.29
C LEU A 137 5.00 1.78 9.78
N PHE A 138 6.02 2.01 10.61
CA PHE A 138 5.87 2.08 12.07
C PHE A 138 5.46 3.51 12.44
N ILE A 139 4.16 3.79 12.51
CA ILE A 139 3.62 5.15 12.66
C ILE A 139 3.51 5.63 14.10
N HIS A 140 3.35 4.70 15.04
CA HIS A 140 3.14 5.00 16.45
C HIS A 140 3.67 3.85 17.32
N LYS A 141 4.03 4.09 18.59
CA LYS A 141 4.44 3.04 19.53
C LYS A 141 3.50 1.84 19.58
N SER A 142 2.24 2.03 19.19
CA SER A 142 1.19 1.00 19.21
C SER A 142 0.68 0.63 17.82
N TYR A 143 1.18 1.22 16.73
CA TYR A 143 0.63 0.98 15.39
C TYR A 143 1.70 0.84 14.31
N ILE A 144 1.54 -0.21 13.52
CA ILE A 144 2.20 -0.42 12.23
C ILE A 144 1.10 -0.43 11.17
N VAL A 145 1.29 0.29 10.09
CA VAL A 145 0.31 0.40 9.00
C VAL A 145 0.92 -0.04 7.68
N ASN A 146 0.14 -0.72 6.88
CA ASN A 146 0.51 -1.02 5.51
C ASN A 146 0.23 0.21 4.63
N ASN A 147 1.27 0.72 3.97
CA ASN A 147 1.19 1.92 3.13
C ASN A 147 0.18 1.78 1.98
N LEU A 148 -0.09 0.55 1.52
CA LEU A 148 -1.08 0.27 0.47
C LEU A 148 -2.50 0.72 0.84
N TYR A 149 -2.82 0.80 2.12
CA TYR A 149 -4.16 1.15 2.60
C TYR A 149 -4.28 2.58 3.12
N ILE A 150 -3.19 3.36 3.13
CA ILE A 150 -3.24 4.77 3.53
C ILE A 150 -3.90 5.57 2.40
N ARG A 151 -5.08 6.12 2.68
CA ARG A 151 -5.80 7.02 1.79
C ARG A 151 -5.37 8.47 1.97
N LYS A 152 -5.11 8.87 3.23
CA LYS A 152 -4.75 10.25 3.56
C LYS A 152 -3.73 10.29 4.69
N TYR A 153 -2.73 11.12 4.53
CA TYR A 153 -1.79 11.47 5.58
C TYR A 153 -2.04 12.88 6.07
N SER A 154 -2.15 13.04 7.38
CA SER A 154 -2.24 14.32 8.08
C SER A 154 -1.10 14.43 9.08
N TYR A 155 -0.88 15.62 9.62
CA TYR A 155 0.23 15.87 10.54
C TYR A 155 0.23 14.92 11.76
N ASP A 156 -0.95 14.59 12.31
CA ASP A 156 -1.11 13.80 13.53
C ASP A 156 -1.67 12.41 13.31
N ASN A 157 -2.13 12.07 12.10
CA ASN A 157 -2.79 10.81 11.82
C ASN A 157 -2.65 10.37 10.36
N VAL A 158 -2.93 9.09 10.13
CA VAL A 158 -3.21 8.52 8.81
C VAL A 158 -4.65 8.03 8.79
N GLU A 159 -5.32 8.21 7.67
CA GLU A 159 -6.65 7.68 7.37
C GLU A 159 -6.53 6.56 6.35
N LEU A 160 -7.11 5.42 6.64
CA LEU A 160 -7.13 4.26 5.76
C LEU A 160 -8.34 4.33 4.80
N ASP A 161 -8.36 3.48 3.80
CA ASP A 161 -9.41 3.42 2.78
C ASP A 161 -10.79 2.96 3.31
N ASP A 162 -10.83 2.36 4.52
CA ASP A 162 -12.05 2.02 5.27
C ASP A 162 -12.46 3.08 6.31
N ASN A 163 -11.84 4.27 6.26
CA ASN A 163 -12.03 5.40 7.17
C ASN A 163 -11.51 5.17 8.61
N VAL A 164 -10.72 4.13 8.86
CA VAL A 164 -9.99 3.98 10.13
C VAL A 164 -8.93 5.07 10.22
N ILE A 165 -8.88 5.76 11.38
CA ILE A 165 -7.91 6.83 11.64
C ILE A 165 -6.93 6.33 12.69
N LEU A 166 -5.63 6.31 12.36
CA LEU A 166 -4.56 5.87 13.25
C LEU A 166 -3.63 7.04 13.58
N PRO A 167 -3.24 7.20 14.86
CA PRO A 167 -2.37 8.30 15.29
C PRO A 167 -0.93 8.12 14.80
N VAL A 168 -0.28 9.22 14.49
CA VAL A 168 1.14 9.30 14.12
C VAL A 168 1.93 9.95 15.25
N SER A 169 2.97 9.29 15.76
CA SER A 169 3.83 9.86 16.79
C SER A 169 4.73 10.95 16.21
N ARG A 170 5.05 11.97 17.03
CA ARG A 170 5.89 13.12 16.62
C ARG A 170 7.22 12.71 16.00
N GLN A 171 7.87 11.68 16.57
CA GLN A 171 9.17 11.18 16.12
C GLN A 171 9.14 10.52 14.73
N ARG A 172 7.95 10.04 14.27
CA ARG A 172 7.80 9.30 13.01
C ARG A 172 7.30 10.14 11.84
N ARG A 173 6.89 11.40 12.10
CA ARG A 173 6.25 12.26 11.10
C ARG A 173 7.09 12.48 9.85
N GLU A 174 8.37 12.79 10.02
CA GLU A 174 9.28 13.04 8.90
C GLU A 174 9.54 11.78 8.04
N GLU A 175 9.70 10.63 8.72
CA GLU A 175 9.91 9.35 8.05
C GLU A 175 8.68 8.97 7.20
N ILE A 176 7.49 9.12 7.79
CA ILE A 176 6.22 8.79 7.12
C ILE A 176 5.95 9.75 5.97
N LYS A 177 6.16 11.05 6.17
CA LYS A 177 6.04 12.06 5.12
C LYS A 177 6.92 11.71 3.92
N LYS A 178 8.18 11.34 4.14
CA LYS A 178 9.08 10.90 3.07
C LYS A 178 8.54 9.65 2.37
N SER A 179 8.13 8.63 3.14
CA SER A 179 7.61 7.37 2.58
C SER A 179 6.32 7.57 1.77
N CYS A 180 5.44 8.47 2.19
CA CYS A 180 4.22 8.82 1.45
C CYS A 180 4.50 9.75 0.24
N SER A 181 5.66 10.43 0.19
CA SER A 181 6.02 11.36 -0.90
C SER A 181 6.88 10.72 -1.99
N ILE A 182 7.40 9.51 -1.79
CA ILE A 182 8.27 8.80 -2.74
C ILE A 182 7.47 8.20 -3.93
N GLY A 183 6.17 8.44 -4.02
CA GLY A 183 5.32 8.07 -5.14
C GLY A 183 5.00 9.24 -6.11
N LEU A 184 5.71 10.37 -6.01
CA LEU A 184 5.53 11.54 -6.87
C LEU A 184 6.75 11.75 -7.75
#